data_f5bebad2f0d62828917ea5a8c4c00767
#
_entry.id   f5bebad2f0d62828917ea5a8c4c00767
#
_cell.length_a   1.000
_cell.length_b   1.000
_cell.length_c   1.000
_cell.angle_alpha   90.00
_cell.angle_beta   90.00
_cell.angle_gamma   90.00
#
_symmetry.space_group_name_H-M   'P 1'
#
loop_
_entity.id
_entity.type
_entity.pdbx_description
1 polymer ?
#
loop_
_entity_poly.entity_id
_entity_poly.type
_entity_poly.pdbx_seq_one_letter_code
_entity_poly.pdbx_strand_id
1 'polypeptide(L)'
;MSMSNSELRESQVFRRHIARLRSSLAAHSQDTICNFLTEYTFLKGKPFNFLGHEYQRRILEDKSQEIVIQKAAQLGLSEIMARMAIARCALSDGFNTIYTLPAATAAQNFMKTRVNPIIDSSPYLKELVSKDNDSA
;
A
#
# COMPACT_ATOMS: atom_id res chain seq x y z
N MET A 1 27.36 3.82 8.71
CA MET A 1 27.27 4.41 7.37
C MET A 1 26.51 5.73 7.48
N SER A 2 27.14 6.85 7.25
CA SER A 2 26.44 8.14 7.26
C SER A 2 25.77 8.36 5.92
N MET A 3 24.47 8.67 5.96
CA MET A 3 23.73 9.07 4.76
C MET A 3 24.32 10.35 4.17
N SER A 4 24.38 10.43 2.85
CA SER A 4 24.85 11.64 2.18
C SER A 4 23.86 12.80 2.38
N ASN A 5 24.35 14.05 2.26
CA ASN A 5 23.50 15.23 2.39
C ASN A 5 22.37 15.30 1.34
N SER A 6 22.56 14.67 0.17
CA SER A 6 21.52 14.54 -0.85
C SER A 6 20.41 13.58 -0.43
N GLU A 7 20.76 12.42 0.10
CA GLU A 7 19.80 11.42 0.62
C GLU A 7 18.99 11.97 1.80
N LEU A 8 19.64 12.75 2.68
CA LEU A 8 18.95 13.42 3.79
C LEU A 8 17.94 14.47 3.30
N ARG A 9 18.26 15.22 2.24
CA ARG A 9 17.36 16.21 1.64
C ARG A 9 16.19 15.56 0.94
N GLU A 10 16.41 14.51 0.17
CA GLU A 10 15.36 13.72 -0.48
C GLU A 10 14.42 13.09 0.55
N SER A 11 14.97 12.51 1.62
CA SER A 11 14.21 11.97 2.74
C SER A 11 13.36 13.04 3.44
N GLN A 12 13.88 14.27 3.61
CA GLN A 12 13.13 15.37 4.24
C GLN A 12 12.02 15.92 3.34
N VAL A 13 12.27 16.11 2.06
CA VAL A 13 11.25 16.53 1.08
C VAL A 13 10.12 15.52 1.06
N PHE A 14 10.48 14.27 1.07
CA PHE A 14 9.58 13.16 1.05
C PHE A 14 8.71 13.07 2.31
N ARG A 15 9.30 13.19 3.52
CA ARG A 15 8.56 13.26 4.80
C ARG A 15 7.59 14.44 4.84
N ARG A 16 7.97 15.59 4.28
CA ARG A 16 7.07 16.75 4.16
C ARG A 16 5.91 16.49 3.20
N HIS A 17 6.16 15.80 2.10
CA HIS A 17 5.12 15.43 1.15
C HIS A 17 4.10 14.47 1.80
N ILE A 18 4.58 13.49 2.56
CA ILE A 18 3.72 12.58 3.31
C ILE A 18 2.95 13.26 4.42
N ALA A 19 3.56 14.19 5.15
CA ALA A 19 2.84 14.96 6.15
C ALA A 19 1.69 15.76 5.52
N ARG A 20 1.88 16.29 4.29
CA ARG A 20 0.82 16.95 3.52
C ARG A 20 -0.27 15.98 3.07
N LEU A 21 0.10 14.79 2.58
CA LEU A 21 -0.87 13.75 2.23
C LEU A 21 -1.66 13.29 3.44
N ARG A 22 -1.01 13.11 4.60
CA ARG A 22 -1.67 12.75 5.86
C ARG A 22 -2.64 13.83 6.33
N SER A 23 -2.27 15.09 6.24
CA SER A 23 -3.18 16.21 6.60
C SER A 23 -4.35 16.34 5.63
N SER A 24 -4.14 16.01 4.36
CA SER A 24 -5.20 16.00 3.35
C SER A 24 -6.14 14.80 3.48
N LEU A 25 -5.70 13.67 4.04
CA LEU A 25 -6.54 12.53 4.39
C LEU A 25 -7.54 12.79 5.50
N ALA A 26 -7.15 13.59 6.49
CA ALA A 26 -8.07 14.03 7.53
C ALA A 26 -9.21 14.90 6.99
N ALA A 27 -8.99 15.52 5.81
CA ALA A 27 -9.94 16.42 5.17
C ALA A 27 -10.70 15.80 3.99
N HIS A 28 -10.14 14.82 3.28
CA HIS A 28 -10.73 14.23 2.06
C HIS A 28 -10.46 12.73 1.95
N SER A 29 -11.56 11.99 1.93
CA SER A 29 -11.77 10.58 1.57
C SER A 29 -10.86 9.99 0.44
N GLN A 30 -10.84 8.76 0.36
CA GLN A 30 -10.57 7.71 -0.65
C GLN A 30 -9.82 8.04 -1.95
N ASP A 31 -9.98 9.20 -2.57
CA ASP A 31 -9.14 9.68 -3.68
C ASP A 31 -7.65 9.67 -3.32
N THR A 32 -7.36 9.87 -2.04
CA THR A 32 -5.98 9.86 -1.53
C THR A 32 -5.35 8.48 -1.56
N ILE A 33 -6.12 7.40 -1.33
CA ILE A 33 -5.61 6.02 -1.43
C ILE A 33 -5.29 5.70 -2.89
N CYS A 34 -6.20 5.99 -3.81
CA CYS A 34 -5.97 5.77 -5.23
C CYS A 34 -4.78 6.55 -5.75
N ASN A 35 -4.65 7.82 -5.37
CA ASN A 35 -3.53 8.67 -5.73
C ASN A 35 -2.21 8.15 -5.14
N PHE A 36 -2.22 7.74 -3.86
CA PHE A 36 -1.06 7.12 -3.23
C PHE A 36 -0.60 5.87 -3.99
N LEU A 37 -1.54 5.00 -4.36
CA LEU A 37 -1.20 3.76 -5.06
C LEU A 37 -0.58 4.01 -6.43
N THR A 38 -1.10 4.98 -7.19
CA THR A 38 -0.57 5.31 -8.51
C THR A 38 0.77 6.05 -8.46
N GLU A 39 1.02 6.82 -7.40
CA GLU A 39 2.23 7.63 -7.27
C GLU A 39 3.38 6.84 -6.63
N TYR A 40 3.11 6.02 -5.60
CA TYR A 40 4.14 5.39 -4.78
C TYR A 40 4.25 3.88 -4.92
N THR A 41 3.43 3.23 -5.72
CA THR A 41 3.52 1.78 -5.91
C THR A 41 3.78 1.39 -7.36
N PHE A 42 4.39 0.22 -7.52
CA PHE A 42 4.78 -0.30 -8.83
C PHE A 42 4.22 -1.70 -9.04
N LEU A 43 4.01 -2.06 -10.29
CA LEU A 43 3.63 -3.39 -10.69
C LEU A 43 4.48 -3.80 -11.90
N LYS A 44 5.24 -4.89 -11.77
CA LYS A 44 6.16 -5.38 -12.81
C LYS A 44 7.10 -4.29 -13.36
N GLY A 45 7.66 -3.48 -12.47
CA GLY A 45 8.61 -2.41 -12.81
C GLY A 45 8.00 -1.15 -13.43
N LYS A 46 6.68 -1.05 -13.50
CA LYS A 46 5.95 0.14 -14.00
C LYS A 46 5.11 0.74 -12.88
N PRO A 47 4.88 2.07 -12.88
CA PRO A 47 3.93 2.68 -11.95
C PRO A 47 2.57 1.98 -12.01
N PHE A 48 2.01 1.72 -10.82
CA PHE A 48 0.68 1.10 -10.74
C PHE A 48 -0.38 2.04 -11.31
N ASN A 49 -1.34 1.49 -12.04
CA ASN A 49 -2.49 2.23 -12.55
C ASN A 49 -3.72 1.33 -12.61
N PHE A 50 -4.89 1.94 -12.78
CA PHE A 50 -6.18 1.25 -12.84
C PHE A 50 -6.67 1.02 -14.29
N LEU A 51 -5.86 1.28 -15.29
CA LEU A 51 -6.25 1.17 -16.69
C LEU A 51 -6.68 -0.27 -17.03
N GLY A 52 -7.90 -0.43 -17.50
CA GLY A 52 -8.51 -1.74 -17.77
C GLY A 52 -9.00 -2.48 -16.51
N HIS A 53 -8.90 -1.84 -15.34
CA HIS A 53 -9.31 -2.39 -14.04
C HIS A 53 -10.02 -1.33 -13.18
N GLU A 54 -10.85 -0.49 -13.81
CA GLU A 54 -11.53 0.63 -13.16
C GLU A 54 -12.45 0.20 -12.02
N TYR A 55 -12.94 -1.05 -12.06
CA TYR A 55 -13.69 -1.65 -10.96
C TYR A 55 -12.90 -1.72 -9.64
N GLN A 56 -11.57 -1.88 -9.70
CA GLN A 56 -10.71 -1.89 -8.52
C GLN A 56 -10.72 -0.52 -7.85
N ARG A 57 -10.72 0.55 -8.63
CA ARG A 57 -10.83 1.92 -8.11
C ARG A 57 -12.15 2.12 -7.37
N ARG A 58 -13.26 1.67 -7.96
CA ARG A 58 -14.59 1.76 -7.32
C ARG A 58 -14.65 1.02 -5.97
N ILE A 59 -13.99 -0.14 -5.86
CA ILE A 59 -13.90 -0.88 -4.60
C ILE A 59 -13.13 -0.08 -3.55
N LEU A 60 -12.03 0.58 -3.93
CA LEU A 60 -11.25 1.41 -3.02
C LEU A 60 -11.98 2.69 -2.59
N GLU A 61 -12.84 3.20 -3.43
CA GLU A 61 -13.65 4.40 -3.19
C GLU A 61 -14.95 4.12 -2.40
N ASP A 62 -15.28 2.86 -2.17
CA ASP A 62 -16.46 2.47 -1.37
C ASP A 62 -16.25 2.82 0.12
N LYS A 63 -17.23 3.55 0.70
CA LYS A 63 -17.22 4.04 2.09
C LYS A 63 -17.95 3.13 3.07
N SER A 64 -18.46 2.02 2.58
CA SER A 64 -19.19 1.06 3.41
C SER A 64 -18.26 0.48 4.48
N GLN A 65 -18.79 0.29 5.68
CA GLN A 65 -18.04 -0.34 6.78
C GLN A 65 -17.78 -1.82 6.51
N GLU A 66 -18.71 -2.47 5.81
CA GLU A 66 -18.61 -3.86 5.41
C GLU A 66 -18.80 -3.97 3.89
N ILE A 67 -17.86 -4.63 3.24
CA ILE A 67 -17.91 -4.88 1.80
C ILE A 67 -17.76 -6.38 1.56
N VAL A 68 -18.71 -6.97 0.87
CA VAL A 68 -18.66 -8.36 0.41
C VAL A 68 -18.46 -8.37 -1.09
N ILE A 69 -17.40 -9.03 -1.56
CA ILE A 69 -17.07 -9.07 -2.98
C ILE A 69 -17.12 -10.51 -3.48
N GLN A 70 -18.10 -10.80 -4.32
CA GLN A 70 -18.14 -12.04 -5.10
C GLN A 70 -17.43 -11.82 -6.43
N LYS A 71 -16.45 -12.66 -6.73
CA LYS A 71 -15.61 -12.47 -7.92
C LYS A 71 -15.25 -13.78 -8.61
N ALA A 72 -14.96 -13.70 -9.89
CA ALA A 72 -14.27 -14.76 -10.62
C ALA A 72 -12.78 -14.81 -10.23
N ALA A 73 -12.10 -15.88 -10.63
CA ALA A 73 -10.65 -16.01 -10.43
C ALA A 73 -9.87 -14.96 -11.23
N GLN A 74 -8.65 -14.65 -10.80
CA GLN A 74 -7.67 -13.83 -11.51
C GLN A 74 -8.07 -12.36 -11.81
N LEU A 75 -8.98 -11.78 -11.06
CA LEU A 75 -9.36 -10.37 -11.21
C LEU A 75 -8.45 -9.39 -10.43
N GLY A 76 -7.33 -9.85 -9.89
CA GLY A 76 -6.38 -8.98 -9.19
C GLY A 76 -6.88 -8.43 -7.85
N LEU A 77 -7.98 -8.94 -7.27
CA LEU A 77 -8.52 -8.42 -6.01
C LEU A 77 -7.57 -8.63 -4.83
N SER A 78 -6.87 -9.75 -4.76
CA SER A 78 -5.87 -9.98 -3.71
C SER A 78 -4.72 -8.97 -3.79
N GLU A 79 -4.33 -8.57 -4.98
CA GLU A 79 -3.32 -7.53 -5.22
C GLU A 79 -3.80 -6.17 -4.74
N ILE A 80 -5.03 -5.77 -5.11
CA ILE A 80 -5.56 -4.47 -4.72
C ILE A 80 -5.86 -4.39 -3.21
N MET A 81 -6.27 -5.50 -2.57
CA MET A 81 -6.46 -5.56 -1.12
C MET A 81 -5.13 -5.40 -0.37
N ALA A 82 -4.06 -6.05 -0.83
CA ALA A 82 -2.72 -5.86 -0.27
C ALA A 82 -2.26 -4.40 -0.40
N ARG A 83 -2.45 -3.78 -1.56
CA ARG A 83 -2.13 -2.37 -1.80
C ARG A 83 -2.94 -1.44 -0.92
N MET A 84 -4.24 -1.67 -0.78
CA MET A 84 -5.10 -0.89 0.09
C MET A 84 -4.65 -0.96 1.55
N ALA A 85 -4.31 -2.14 2.05
CA ALA A 85 -3.81 -2.33 3.41
C ALA A 85 -2.51 -1.54 3.64
N ILE A 86 -1.55 -1.66 2.72
CA ILE A 86 -0.28 -0.92 2.77
C ILE A 86 -0.54 0.59 2.72
N ALA A 87 -1.37 1.07 1.81
CA ALA A 87 -1.68 2.49 1.68
C ALA A 87 -2.32 3.06 2.95
N ARG A 88 -3.28 2.35 3.55
CA ARG A 88 -3.92 2.77 4.80
C ARG A 88 -2.93 2.84 5.95
N CYS A 89 -2.06 1.84 6.10
CA CYS A 89 -1.01 1.87 7.12
C CYS A 89 0.01 2.99 6.89
N ALA A 90 0.37 3.25 5.63
CA ALA A 90 1.33 4.30 5.27
C ALA A 90 0.78 5.71 5.48
N LEU A 91 -0.51 5.89 5.26
CA LEU A 91 -1.17 7.20 5.27
C LEU A 91 -1.77 7.57 6.64
N SER A 92 -1.99 6.62 7.52
CA SER A 92 -2.66 6.84 8.82
C SER A 92 -1.78 6.35 9.96
N ASP A 93 -1.38 7.24 10.86
CA ASP A 93 -0.62 6.86 12.05
C ASP A 93 -1.46 5.95 12.96
N GLY A 94 -0.85 4.84 13.38
CA GLY A 94 -1.49 3.87 14.26
C GLY A 94 -2.57 3.01 13.61
N PHE A 95 -2.72 3.07 12.28
CA PHE A 95 -3.67 2.21 11.59
C PHE A 95 -3.12 0.79 11.46
N ASN A 96 -3.87 -0.20 11.95
CA ASN A 96 -3.53 -1.60 11.87
C ASN A 96 -4.46 -2.32 10.90
N THR A 97 -3.91 -3.16 10.04
CA THR A 97 -4.67 -4.01 9.14
C THR A 97 -4.46 -5.47 9.49
N ILE A 98 -5.56 -6.21 9.60
CA ILE A 98 -5.55 -7.66 9.75
C ILE A 98 -6.03 -8.30 8.45
N TYR A 99 -5.21 -9.17 7.88
CA TYR A 99 -5.55 -9.95 6.70
C TYR A 99 -5.60 -11.43 7.07
N THR A 100 -6.78 -12.01 7.04
CA THR A 100 -7.00 -13.41 7.44
C THR A 100 -7.12 -14.33 6.24
N LEU A 101 -6.49 -15.48 6.32
CA LEU A 101 -6.51 -16.53 5.31
C LEU A 101 -6.77 -17.89 5.97
N PRO A 102 -7.32 -18.88 5.23
CA PRO A 102 -7.75 -20.15 5.83
C PRO A 102 -6.63 -21.00 6.42
N ALA A 103 -5.38 -20.79 5.99
CA ALA A 103 -4.23 -21.58 6.45
C ALA A 103 -2.99 -20.70 6.63
N ALA A 104 -2.15 -21.05 7.61
CA ALA A 104 -0.89 -20.34 7.88
C ALA A 104 0.05 -20.30 6.67
N THR A 105 0.15 -21.40 5.93
CA THR A 105 0.94 -21.46 4.67
C THR A 105 0.42 -20.49 3.61
N ALA A 106 -0.89 -20.30 3.52
CA ALA A 106 -1.50 -19.33 2.61
C ALA A 106 -1.16 -17.90 3.02
N ALA A 107 -1.16 -17.60 4.33
CA ALA A 107 -0.77 -16.29 4.84
C ALA A 107 0.71 -15.98 4.56
N GLN A 108 1.61 -16.93 4.81
CA GLN A 108 3.04 -16.78 4.49
C GLN A 108 3.27 -16.57 2.99
N ASN A 109 2.60 -17.36 2.15
CA ASN A 109 2.68 -17.20 0.70
C ASN A 109 2.15 -15.85 0.23
N PHE A 110 1.05 -15.37 0.82
CA PHE A 110 0.49 -14.05 0.52
C PHE A 110 1.49 -12.94 0.84
N MET A 111 2.14 -12.98 2.01
CA MET A 111 3.18 -12.02 2.36
C MET A 111 4.33 -12.04 1.34
N LYS A 112 4.87 -13.24 1.03
CA LYS A 112 6.01 -13.40 0.12
C LYS A 112 5.70 -13.02 -1.33
N THR A 113 4.50 -13.33 -1.82
CA THR A 113 4.17 -13.20 -3.24
C THR A 113 3.38 -11.93 -3.58
N ARG A 114 2.80 -11.25 -2.59
CA ARG A 114 2.00 -10.04 -2.79
C ARG A 114 2.52 -8.84 -2.02
N VAL A 115 2.61 -8.93 -0.70
CA VAL A 115 2.95 -7.78 0.15
C VAL A 115 4.40 -7.36 -0.02
N ASN A 116 5.35 -8.28 0.16
CA ASN A 116 6.76 -7.97 0.05
C ASN A 116 7.17 -7.40 -1.32
N PRO A 117 6.71 -7.94 -2.47
CA PRO A 117 7.03 -7.36 -3.76
C PRO A 117 6.52 -5.93 -3.97
N ILE A 118 5.36 -5.58 -3.39
CA ILE A 118 4.85 -4.20 -3.44
C ILE A 118 5.78 -3.27 -2.67
N ILE A 119 6.19 -3.67 -1.45
CA ILE A 119 7.11 -2.90 -0.62
C ILE A 119 8.49 -2.80 -1.28
N ASP A 120 9.03 -3.91 -1.73
CA ASP A 120 10.38 -3.99 -2.30
C ASP A 120 10.52 -3.25 -3.64
N SER A 121 9.45 -3.09 -4.39
CA SER A 121 9.45 -2.33 -5.65
C SER A 121 9.38 -0.82 -5.46
N SER A 122 8.99 -0.34 -4.27
CA SER A 122 8.80 1.07 -3.97
C SER A 122 9.93 1.61 -3.10
N PRO A 123 10.77 2.53 -3.58
CA PRO A 123 11.79 3.18 -2.76
C PRO A 123 11.20 3.81 -1.49
N TYR A 124 10.03 4.41 -1.65
CA TYR A 124 9.29 5.02 -0.55
C TYR A 124 8.88 4.02 0.54
N LEU A 125 8.22 2.95 0.14
CA LEU A 125 7.75 1.95 1.11
C LEU A 125 8.91 1.25 1.82
N LYS A 126 10.04 1.07 1.13
CA LYS A 126 11.26 0.52 1.75
C LYS A 126 11.78 1.37 2.91
N GLU A 127 11.72 2.69 2.78
CA GLU A 127 12.16 3.59 3.85
C GLU A 127 11.16 3.62 5.01
N LEU A 128 9.87 3.46 4.70
CA LEU A 128 8.80 3.53 5.69
C LEU A 128 8.69 2.26 6.53
N VAL A 129 8.94 1.10 5.92
CA VAL A 129 8.80 -0.20 6.59
C VAL A 129 10.12 -0.59 7.23
N SER A 130 10.21 -0.48 8.57
CA SER A 130 11.24 -1.19 9.32
C SER A 130 10.93 -2.68 9.24
N LYS A 131 11.81 -3.45 8.63
CA LYS A 131 11.73 -4.91 8.65
C LYS A 131 12.19 -5.36 10.03
N ASP A 132 11.29 -5.44 10.99
CA ASP A 132 11.52 -6.25 12.17
C ASP A 132 11.53 -7.71 11.72
N ASN A 133 12.71 -8.31 11.70
CA ASN A 133 12.94 -9.71 11.41
C ASN A 133 12.58 -10.58 12.62
N ASP A 134 11.46 -10.35 13.27
CA ASP A 134 10.91 -11.30 14.21
C ASP A 134 10.02 -12.30 13.47
N SER A 135 10.71 -13.12 12.69
CA SER A 135 10.17 -14.42 12.31
C SER A 135 10.43 -15.39 13.45
N ALA A 136 9.52 -15.44 14.40
CA ALA A 136 9.38 -16.63 15.22
C ALA A 136 8.81 -17.77 14.37
#